data_52dab863c550bc098380b06977cfd702
#
_entry.id   52dab863c550bc098380b06977cfd702
#
_cell.length_a   1.000
_cell.length_b   1.000
_cell.length_c   1.000
_cell.angle_alpha   90.00
_cell.angle_beta   90.00
_cell.angle_gamma   90.00
#
_symmetry.space_group_name_H-M   'P 1'
#
loop_
_entity.id
_entity.type
_entity.pdbx_description
1 polymer ?
#
loop_
_entity_poly.entity_id
_entity_poly.type
_entity_poly.pdbx_seq_one_letter_code
_entity_poly.pdbx_strand_id
1 'polypeptide(L)'
;MVMETEELTYQIPKEWRESTKVISLYPPIPKNTAAVNFDIYDFEMLFNNERTNELIRTGQTIGCFYIESPGMRSLLRKLDVHDFEMLTAASSIIRPGVAESGMMQEFIARHKDPAKRKYLVPEMKDVL
;
A
#
# COMPACT_ATOMS: atom_id res chain seq x y z
N MET A 1 -35.91 -7.83 19.63
CA MET A 1 -35.66 -6.39 19.77
C MET A 1 -34.60 -6.02 18.77
N VAL A 2 -35.04 -5.55 17.60
CA VAL A 2 -34.16 -5.14 16.49
C VAL A 2 -33.76 -3.70 16.81
N MET A 3 -32.48 -3.43 17.04
CA MET A 3 -31.98 -2.07 17.16
C MET A 3 -31.92 -1.49 15.75
N GLU A 4 -32.77 -0.50 15.48
CA GLU A 4 -32.66 0.36 14.31
C GLU A 4 -31.33 1.11 14.42
N THR A 5 -30.47 0.91 13.42
CA THR A 5 -29.28 1.73 13.23
C THR A 5 -29.75 3.07 12.68
N GLU A 6 -29.76 4.10 13.51
CA GLU A 6 -29.87 5.49 13.05
C GLU A 6 -28.70 5.77 12.10
N GLU A 7 -28.99 5.94 10.82
CA GLU A 7 -28.05 6.53 9.87
C GLU A 7 -27.67 7.92 10.35
N LEU A 8 -26.45 8.06 10.86
CA LEU A 8 -25.83 9.35 11.13
C LEU A 8 -25.58 10.03 9.77
N THR A 9 -26.61 10.66 9.21
CA THR A 9 -26.47 11.56 8.09
C THR A 9 -25.78 12.82 8.57
N TYR A 10 -24.45 12.87 8.40
CA TYR A 10 -23.67 14.07 8.63
C TYR A 10 -24.07 15.11 7.57
N GLN A 11 -24.92 16.08 7.98
CA GLN A 11 -25.31 17.18 7.10
C GLN A 11 -24.19 18.21 7.08
N ILE A 12 -23.42 18.21 5.99
CA ILE A 12 -22.44 19.26 5.73
C ILE A 12 -23.18 20.59 5.57
N PRO A 13 -22.85 21.65 6.34
CA PRO A 13 -23.47 22.95 6.21
C PRO A 13 -23.44 23.47 4.77
N LYS A 14 -24.53 24.12 4.34
CA LYS A 14 -24.69 24.57 2.95
C LYS A 14 -23.57 25.51 2.50
N GLU A 15 -23.10 26.37 3.42
CA GLU A 15 -21.99 27.30 3.20
C GLU A 15 -20.68 26.58 2.87
N TRP A 16 -20.46 25.39 3.42
CA TRP A 16 -19.26 24.59 3.14
C TRP A 16 -19.32 23.91 1.77
N ARG A 17 -20.54 23.63 1.28
CA ARG A 17 -20.71 23.06 -0.07
C ARG A 17 -20.47 24.08 -1.18
N GLU A 18 -20.76 25.36 -0.91
CA GLU A 18 -20.62 26.44 -1.87
C GLU A 18 -19.23 27.07 -1.89
N SER A 19 -18.49 27.03 -0.78
CA SER A 19 -17.14 27.60 -0.67
C SER A 19 -16.01 26.67 -1.08
N THR A 20 -16.26 25.37 -1.14
CA THR A 20 -15.23 24.39 -1.52
C THR A 20 -15.18 24.28 -3.04
N LYS A 21 -14.35 25.09 -3.70
CA LYS A 21 -13.78 24.69 -4.98
C LYS A 21 -12.94 23.45 -4.69
N VAL A 22 -13.51 22.27 -4.87
CA VAL A 22 -12.77 21.03 -4.90
C VAL A 22 -11.86 21.13 -6.11
N ILE A 23 -10.64 21.59 -5.90
CA ILE A 23 -9.58 21.41 -6.89
C ILE A 23 -9.33 19.91 -6.91
N SER A 24 -9.96 19.23 -7.86
CA SER A 24 -9.67 17.84 -8.11
C SER A 24 -8.20 17.74 -8.53
N LEU A 25 -7.35 17.33 -7.61
CA LEU A 25 -5.94 17.00 -7.89
C LEU A 25 -5.80 15.72 -8.73
N TYR A 26 -6.91 15.06 -8.99
CA TYR A 26 -6.98 13.86 -9.80
C TYR A 26 -7.73 14.15 -11.10
N PRO A 27 -7.31 13.56 -12.23
CA PRO A 27 -8.09 13.63 -13.45
C PRO A 27 -9.52 13.11 -13.16
N PRO A 28 -10.56 13.70 -13.77
CA PRO A 28 -11.92 13.28 -13.53
C PRO A 28 -12.05 11.78 -13.81
N ILE A 29 -12.59 11.05 -12.84
CA ILE A 29 -12.88 9.63 -13.02
C ILE A 29 -13.80 9.53 -14.24
N PRO A 30 -13.44 8.77 -15.28
CA PRO A 30 -14.26 8.66 -16.47
C PRO A 30 -15.65 8.15 -16.07
N LYS A 31 -16.70 8.85 -16.47
CA LYS A 31 -18.10 8.54 -16.13
C LYS A 31 -18.59 7.19 -16.67
N ASN A 32 -17.77 6.48 -17.43
CA ASN A 32 -18.01 5.15 -18.00
C ASN A 32 -17.12 4.07 -17.37
N THR A 33 -16.95 4.09 -16.05
CA THR A 33 -16.61 2.83 -15.39
C THR A 33 -17.84 1.97 -15.43
N ALA A 34 -17.93 1.08 -16.44
CA ALA A 34 -18.79 -0.10 -16.33
C ALA A 34 -18.56 -0.63 -14.91
N ALA A 35 -19.67 -0.91 -14.19
CA ALA A 35 -19.57 -1.46 -12.85
C ALA A 35 -18.68 -2.70 -12.94
N VAL A 36 -17.41 -2.53 -12.57
CA VAL A 36 -16.49 -3.65 -12.48
C VAL A 36 -17.05 -4.46 -11.34
N ASN A 37 -17.48 -5.67 -11.64
CA ASN A 37 -17.96 -6.61 -10.63
C ASN A 37 -16.71 -7.00 -9.80
N PHE A 38 -16.46 -6.23 -8.75
CA PHE A 38 -15.25 -6.32 -7.94
C PHE A 38 -15.57 -7.11 -6.68
N ASP A 39 -15.06 -8.33 -6.61
CA ASP A 39 -15.16 -9.16 -5.41
C ASP A 39 -13.91 -8.96 -4.54
N ILE A 40 -14.09 -8.40 -3.35
CA ILE A 40 -13.01 -8.19 -2.37
C ILE A 40 -12.47 -9.50 -1.78
N TYR A 41 -13.14 -10.61 -1.97
CA TYR A 41 -12.71 -11.94 -1.52
C TYR A 41 -12.05 -12.77 -2.61
N ASP A 42 -12.01 -12.28 -3.85
CA ASP A 42 -11.23 -12.88 -4.92
C ASP A 42 -9.76 -12.46 -4.79
N PHE A 43 -9.05 -13.09 -3.86
CA PHE A 43 -7.65 -12.79 -3.57
C PHE A 43 -6.73 -13.09 -4.75
N GLU A 44 -7.05 -14.11 -5.55
CA GLU A 44 -6.26 -14.45 -6.72
C GLU A 44 -6.29 -13.33 -7.76
N MET A 45 -7.47 -12.82 -8.08
CA MET A 45 -7.64 -11.66 -8.96
C MET A 45 -6.93 -10.42 -8.39
N LEU A 46 -7.06 -10.17 -7.08
CA LEU A 46 -6.49 -8.98 -6.44
C LEU A 46 -4.97 -8.99 -6.44
N PHE A 47 -4.36 -10.11 -6.06
CA PHE A 47 -2.91 -10.21 -5.93
C PHE A 47 -2.19 -10.27 -7.29
N ASN A 48 -2.86 -10.79 -8.31
CA ASN A 48 -2.33 -10.90 -9.67
C ASN A 48 -2.70 -9.69 -10.56
N ASN A 49 -3.26 -8.62 -10.01
CA ASN A 49 -3.59 -7.44 -10.79
C ASN A 49 -2.34 -6.65 -11.18
N GLU A 50 -1.89 -6.82 -12.41
CA GLU A 50 -0.66 -6.20 -12.93
C GLU A 50 -0.63 -4.68 -12.77
N ARG A 51 -1.77 -4.01 -13.01
CA ARG A 51 -1.86 -2.55 -12.90
C ARG A 51 -1.67 -2.09 -11.46
N THR A 52 -2.26 -2.79 -10.49
CA THR A 52 -2.09 -2.49 -9.06
C THR A 52 -0.65 -2.74 -8.64
N ASN A 53 -0.07 -3.86 -9.05
CA ASN A 53 1.32 -4.20 -8.76
C ASN A 53 2.28 -3.15 -9.35
N GLU A 54 2.03 -2.65 -10.55
CA GLU A 54 2.81 -1.58 -11.16
C GLU A 54 2.72 -0.25 -10.39
N LEU A 55 1.52 0.13 -9.92
CA LEU A 55 1.34 1.34 -9.10
C LEU A 55 2.11 1.24 -7.78
N ILE A 56 2.09 0.07 -7.14
CA ILE A 56 2.84 -0.19 -5.92
C ILE A 56 4.33 -0.13 -6.19
N ARG A 57 4.82 -0.86 -7.19
CA ARG A 57 6.21 -0.93 -7.59
C ARG A 57 6.82 0.44 -7.90
N THR A 58 6.07 1.29 -8.58
CA THR A 58 6.49 2.64 -8.93
C THR A 58 6.26 3.68 -7.82
N GLY A 59 5.64 3.27 -6.71
CA GLY A 59 5.33 4.14 -5.58
C GLY A 59 4.27 5.19 -5.90
N GLN A 60 3.36 4.92 -6.84
CA GLN A 60 2.23 5.78 -7.18
C GLN A 60 1.04 5.50 -6.26
N THR A 61 1.28 5.57 -4.96
CA THR A 61 0.36 5.15 -3.90
C THR A 61 -0.19 6.32 -3.07
N ILE A 62 -0.20 7.53 -3.64
CA ILE A 62 -0.82 8.70 -3.00
C ILE A 62 -2.32 8.46 -2.84
N GLY A 63 -2.85 8.73 -1.66
CA GLY A 63 -4.26 8.47 -1.31
C GLY A 63 -4.50 7.05 -0.78
N CYS A 64 -3.50 6.17 -0.82
CA CYS A 64 -3.61 4.83 -0.23
C CYS A 64 -3.07 4.86 1.20
N PHE A 65 -3.96 4.65 2.17
CA PHE A 65 -3.60 4.66 3.59
C PHE A 65 -2.33 3.84 3.87
N TYR A 66 -1.47 4.35 4.74
CA TYR A 66 -0.20 3.75 5.17
C TYR A 66 0.91 3.73 4.10
N ILE A 67 0.61 3.43 2.85
CA ILE A 67 1.63 3.31 1.78
C ILE A 67 1.87 4.59 0.97
N GLU A 68 1.20 5.69 1.33
CA GLU A 68 1.32 7.00 0.66
C GLU A 68 2.50 7.86 1.16
N SER A 69 3.09 7.53 2.33
CA SER A 69 4.17 8.32 2.90
C SER A 69 5.40 8.36 1.98
N PRO A 70 6.14 9.48 1.93
CA PRO A 70 7.33 9.59 1.08
C PRO A 70 8.37 8.50 1.37
N GLY A 71 8.55 8.13 2.64
CA GLY A 71 9.45 7.05 3.06
C GLY A 71 9.02 5.70 2.52
N MET A 72 7.73 5.36 2.67
CA MET A 72 7.18 4.10 2.15
C MET A 72 7.27 4.05 0.63
N ARG A 73 6.85 5.08 -0.07
CA ARG A 73 6.93 5.17 -1.54
C ARG A 73 8.37 5.02 -2.06
N SER A 74 9.35 5.57 -1.34
CA SER A 74 10.77 5.38 -1.66
C SER A 74 11.20 3.93 -1.45
N LEU A 75 10.75 3.28 -0.37
CA LEU A 75 11.07 1.89 -0.07
C LEU A 75 10.47 0.93 -1.09
N LEU A 76 9.19 1.12 -1.45
CA LEU A 76 8.52 0.32 -2.48
C LEU A 76 9.32 0.27 -3.79
N ARG A 77 9.80 1.44 -4.25
CA ARG A 77 10.66 1.54 -5.44
C ARG A 77 12.01 0.86 -5.26
N LYS A 78 12.64 1.00 -4.08
CA LYS A 78 13.96 0.42 -3.80
C LYS A 78 13.93 -1.10 -3.75
N LEU A 79 12.82 -1.67 -3.27
CA LEU A 79 12.60 -3.11 -3.18
C LEU A 79 12.00 -3.70 -4.46
N ASP A 80 11.58 -2.87 -5.42
CA ASP A 80 10.87 -3.31 -6.63
C ASP A 80 9.65 -4.17 -6.30
N VAL A 81 8.83 -3.68 -5.36
CA VAL A 81 7.69 -4.42 -4.81
C VAL A 81 6.66 -4.71 -5.90
N HIS A 82 6.44 -5.97 -6.21
CA HIS A 82 5.56 -6.42 -7.29
C HIS A 82 4.54 -7.48 -6.86
N ASP A 83 4.55 -7.86 -5.58
CA ASP A 83 3.60 -8.81 -5.02
C ASP A 83 3.19 -8.44 -3.59
N PHE A 84 2.19 -9.15 -3.07
CA PHE A 84 1.63 -8.89 -1.73
C PHE A 84 2.59 -9.29 -0.61
N GLU A 85 3.40 -10.32 -0.78
CA GLU A 85 4.37 -10.77 0.23
C GLU A 85 5.46 -9.71 0.42
N MET A 86 6.00 -9.19 -0.69
CA MET A 86 6.99 -8.14 -0.64
C MET A 86 6.41 -6.81 -0.10
N LEU A 87 5.14 -6.51 -0.39
CA LEU A 87 4.45 -5.37 0.22
C LEU A 87 4.34 -5.52 1.73
N THR A 88 4.02 -6.72 2.20
CA THR A 88 3.95 -7.05 3.63
C THR A 88 5.32 -6.90 4.29
N ALA A 89 6.38 -7.40 3.66
CA ALA A 89 7.75 -7.25 4.13
C ALA A 89 8.17 -5.77 4.20
N ALA A 90 7.91 -4.99 3.14
CA ALA A 90 8.17 -3.55 3.11
C ALA A 90 7.45 -2.80 4.25
N SER A 91 6.17 -3.14 4.48
CA SER A 91 5.36 -2.57 5.56
C SER A 91 5.92 -2.89 6.96
N SER A 92 6.52 -4.06 7.11
CA SER A 92 7.10 -4.51 8.37
C SER A 92 8.40 -3.81 8.73
N ILE A 93 9.14 -3.30 7.76
CA ILE A 93 10.45 -2.67 7.94
C ILE A 93 10.34 -1.18 8.26
N ILE A 94 9.29 -0.51 7.82
CA ILE A 94 9.06 0.91 8.12
C ILE A 94 8.54 1.05 9.55
N ARG A 95 9.47 1.09 10.50
CA ARG A 95 9.18 1.32 11.93
C ARG A 95 10.21 2.27 12.54
N PRO A 96 9.82 3.08 13.53
CA PRO A 96 10.76 3.83 14.35
C PRO A 96 11.82 2.86 14.92
N GLY A 97 13.09 3.25 14.90
CA GLY A 97 14.20 2.43 15.35
C GLY A 97 14.78 1.49 14.29
N VAL A 98 14.00 0.91 13.40
CA VAL A 98 14.52 0.06 12.30
C VAL A 98 15.26 0.93 11.26
N ALA A 99 14.73 2.11 10.96
CA ALA A 99 15.39 3.05 10.05
C ALA A 99 16.70 3.58 10.61
N GLU A 100 16.77 3.81 11.92
CA GLU A 100 17.96 4.35 12.62
C GLU A 100 19.02 3.27 12.85
N SER A 101 18.63 2.01 13.02
CA SER A 101 19.55 0.88 13.27
C SER A 101 20.31 0.40 12.03
N GLY A 102 19.99 0.90 10.84
CA GLY A 102 20.56 0.41 9.58
C GLY A 102 19.94 -0.90 9.06
N MET A 103 19.00 -1.49 9.78
CA MET A 103 18.36 -2.75 9.37
C MET A 103 17.61 -2.64 8.04
N MET A 104 17.01 -1.48 7.75
CA MET A 104 16.33 -1.24 6.47
C MET A 104 17.32 -1.33 5.29
N GLN A 105 18.49 -0.71 5.43
CA GLN A 105 19.54 -0.73 4.41
C GLN A 105 20.08 -2.13 4.20
N GLU A 106 20.27 -2.86 5.28
CA GLU A 106 20.72 -4.26 5.24
C GLU A 106 19.69 -5.18 4.58
N PHE A 107 18.41 -4.99 4.89
CA PHE A 107 17.33 -5.73 4.22
C PHE A 107 17.32 -5.48 2.71
N ILE A 108 17.37 -4.21 2.28
CA ILE A 108 17.42 -3.84 0.86
C ILE A 108 18.64 -4.47 0.18
N ALA A 109 19.80 -4.45 0.83
CA ALA A 109 21.02 -5.01 0.28
C ALA A 109 20.95 -6.53 0.10
N ARG A 110 20.37 -7.25 1.07
CA ARG A 110 20.19 -8.71 1.02
C ARG A 110 19.06 -9.12 0.08
N HIS A 111 18.03 -8.29 -0.07
CA HIS A 111 16.97 -8.52 -1.04
C HIS A 111 17.50 -8.45 -2.47
N LYS A 112 18.32 -7.43 -2.78
CA LYS A 112 18.91 -7.22 -4.10
C LYS A 112 20.02 -8.21 -4.45
N ASP A 113 20.73 -8.69 -3.45
CA ASP A 113 21.87 -9.60 -3.61
C ASP A 113 21.74 -10.77 -2.63
N PRO A 114 21.16 -11.88 -3.08
CA PRO A 114 21.01 -13.10 -2.26
C PRO A 114 22.32 -13.63 -1.68
N ALA A 115 23.47 -13.36 -2.32
CA ALA A 115 24.78 -13.78 -1.80
C ALA A 115 25.16 -13.08 -0.49
N LYS A 116 24.53 -11.95 -0.20
CA LYS A 116 24.71 -11.21 1.07
C LYS A 116 23.89 -11.74 2.22
N ARG A 117 22.99 -12.71 1.97
CA ARG A 117 22.15 -13.30 3.02
C ARG A 117 23.04 -14.13 3.95
N LYS A 118 23.00 -13.77 5.23
CA LYS A 118 23.70 -14.49 6.30
C LYS A 118 22.68 -15.00 7.28
N TYR A 119 22.70 -16.29 7.53
CA TYR A 119 21.82 -16.97 8.47
C TYR A 119 22.58 -17.23 9.77
N LEU A 120 21.96 -17.01 10.92
CA LEU A 120 22.58 -17.29 12.22
C LEU A 120 22.77 -18.80 12.45
N VAL A 121 21.83 -19.58 11.95
CA VAL A 121 21.88 -21.03 11.96
C VAL A 121 21.49 -21.56 10.57
N PRO A 122 22.07 -22.68 10.11
CA PRO A 122 21.84 -23.21 8.77
C PRO A 122 20.39 -23.49 8.44
N GLU A 123 19.62 -23.93 9.44
CA GLU A 123 18.20 -24.29 9.32
C GLU A 123 17.31 -23.10 8.94
N MET A 124 17.73 -21.87 9.21
CA MET A 124 17.01 -20.67 8.81
C MET A 124 16.99 -20.48 7.29
N LYS A 125 17.89 -21.11 6.56
CA LYS A 125 17.95 -21.00 5.11
C LYS A 125 16.72 -21.57 4.41
N ASP A 126 16.09 -22.57 5.03
CA ASP A 126 14.95 -23.28 4.46
C ASP A 126 13.62 -22.61 4.79
N VAL A 127 13.65 -21.57 5.65
CA VAL A 127 12.46 -20.89 6.17
C VAL A 127 12.44 -19.41 5.75
N LEU A 128 13.59 -18.80 5.47
CA LEU A 128 13.81 -17.40 5.10
C LEU A 128 14.45 -17.31 3.71
#